data_3c221354c3a6d7314fbed535cc418b7f
#
_entry.id   3c221354c3a6d7314fbed535cc418b7f
#
_cell.length_a   1.000
_cell.length_b   1.000
_cell.length_c   1.000
_cell.angle_alpha   90.00
_cell.angle_beta   90.00
_cell.angle_gamma   90.00
#
_symmetry.space_group_name_H-M   'P 1'
#
loop_
_entity.id
_entity.type
_entity.pdbx_description
1 polymer ?
#
loop_
_entity_poly.entity_id
_entity_poly.type
_entity_poly.pdbx_seq_one_letter_code
_entity_poly.pdbx_strand_id
1 'polypeptide(L)'
;MTKRNPKLAALLSVIPGLGQFYNKRPIKGTIFFIFFISFISVFYSFLNIGFWGLFTLGTVPKLDDSRVLLAQGIISILLVAFAIMLYVINILDAYRNAERFNRNEEIKDPKARMVATWDKTFPYLLISPGTFLLIFVVVFPLIFMFGVAFTNYNLYNAPPRHTLEWVGLDNFKTLFTIGVWRKTFFSVITWTLVWTLVATTLQIALGLFLAIIVNYPVVKGKKFIRTVLILPWAVPSFVTILIFVALFNDEFGAINNDILQPLLGVAPAWLSDPFWAKVALIGIQVWLGFPFVFALFTGVLQSISSDWYEAADMDGASSWQKFRNITFPHVIYATAPLLIMQYAGNFNNFNLIYLFNKGGPPVSGQNAGSTDILISWVYNLTFEFNNFNMGAVVSLIIGFIVAIVAFIQFRRTSTFKDEGGL
;
A
#
# COMPACT_ATOMS: atom_id res chain seq x y z
N MET A 1 -3.83 56.35 -5.12
CA MET A 1 -4.75 55.18 -5.07
C MET A 1 -5.04 54.87 -3.61
N THR A 2 -6.28 54.77 -3.21
CA THR A 2 -6.65 54.37 -1.83
C THR A 2 -6.16 52.97 -1.53
N LYS A 3 -5.35 52.83 -0.46
CA LYS A 3 -4.87 51.52 0.01
C LYS A 3 -6.04 50.59 0.31
N ARG A 4 -5.93 49.32 -0.09
CA ARG A 4 -6.94 48.29 0.25
C ARG A 4 -6.58 47.64 1.57
N ASN A 5 -7.56 47.36 2.41
CA ASN A 5 -7.32 46.64 3.64
C ASN A 5 -7.36 45.10 3.40
N PRO A 6 -6.24 44.37 3.54
CA PRO A 6 -6.23 42.92 3.29
C PRO A 6 -7.11 42.15 4.26
N LYS A 7 -7.20 42.56 5.53
CA LYS A 7 -8.06 41.93 6.54
C LYS A 7 -9.54 42.09 6.21
N LEU A 8 -9.93 43.29 5.71
CA LEU A 8 -11.28 43.53 5.26
C LEU A 8 -11.65 42.71 4.04
N ALA A 9 -10.74 42.57 3.09
CA ALA A 9 -10.92 41.72 1.90
C ALA A 9 -11.14 40.26 2.30
N ALA A 10 -10.36 39.73 3.26
CA ALA A 10 -10.53 38.39 3.81
C ALA A 10 -11.88 38.23 4.53
N LEU A 11 -12.25 39.22 5.38
CA LEU A 11 -13.50 39.18 6.10
C LEU A 11 -14.71 39.19 5.16
N LEU A 12 -14.69 40.03 4.12
CA LEU A 12 -15.76 40.04 3.10
C LEU A 12 -15.86 38.70 2.36
N SER A 13 -14.74 37.98 2.21
CA SER A 13 -14.69 36.66 1.55
C SER A 13 -15.30 35.52 2.38
N VAL A 14 -15.78 35.78 3.60
CA VAL A 14 -16.67 34.87 4.34
C VAL A 14 -17.93 34.60 3.51
N ILE A 15 -18.42 35.57 2.75
CA ILE A 15 -19.34 35.33 1.64
C ILE A 15 -18.47 35.16 0.39
N PRO A 16 -18.41 33.96 -0.21
CA PRO A 16 -17.51 33.67 -1.32
C PRO A 16 -17.63 34.68 -2.45
N GLY A 17 -16.49 35.18 -2.90
CA GLY A 17 -16.44 36.15 -4.00
C GLY A 17 -16.50 37.63 -3.58
N LEU A 18 -17.08 38.01 -2.45
CA LEU A 18 -17.23 39.44 -2.07
C LEU A 18 -15.88 40.14 -1.86
N GLY A 19 -14.89 39.47 -1.27
CA GLY A 19 -13.54 40.02 -1.14
C GLY A 19 -12.85 40.27 -2.48
N GLN A 20 -13.12 39.44 -3.47
CA GLN A 20 -12.63 39.64 -4.83
C GLN A 20 -13.34 40.85 -5.50
N PHE A 21 -14.63 41.05 -5.29
CA PHE A 21 -15.34 42.26 -5.74
C PHE A 21 -14.76 43.52 -5.09
N TYR A 22 -14.52 43.50 -3.78
CA TYR A 22 -13.83 44.57 -3.08
C TYR A 22 -12.46 44.88 -3.69
N ASN A 23 -11.74 43.86 -4.13
CA ASN A 23 -10.47 43.95 -4.80
C ASN A 23 -10.57 44.34 -6.31
N LYS A 24 -11.74 44.74 -6.81
CA LYS A 24 -12.00 45.06 -8.23
C LYS A 24 -11.64 43.89 -9.19
N ARG A 25 -11.90 42.66 -8.75
CA ARG A 25 -11.71 41.43 -9.55
C ARG A 25 -13.06 40.72 -9.74
N PRO A 26 -14.02 41.30 -10.46
CA PRO A 26 -15.39 40.83 -10.55
C PRO A 26 -15.47 39.40 -11.11
N ILE A 27 -14.73 39.08 -12.17
CA ILE A 27 -14.77 37.74 -12.79
C ILE A 27 -14.43 36.66 -11.79
N LYS A 28 -13.34 36.82 -11.00
CA LYS A 28 -12.99 35.86 -9.96
C LYS A 28 -14.06 35.79 -8.85
N GLY A 29 -14.57 36.94 -8.44
CA GLY A 29 -15.62 37.02 -7.45
C GLY A 29 -16.88 36.26 -7.89
N THR A 30 -17.30 36.45 -9.13
CA THR A 30 -18.45 35.75 -9.72
C THR A 30 -18.21 34.24 -9.79
N ILE A 31 -17.01 33.80 -10.18
CA ILE A 31 -16.65 32.36 -10.25
C ILE A 31 -16.79 31.72 -8.88
N PHE A 32 -16.19 32.31 -7.81
CA PHE A 32 -16.31 31.78 -6.47
C PHE A 32 -17.75 31.78 -5.97
N PHE A 33 -18.49 32.86 -6.20
CA PHE A 33 -19.88 32.97 -5.79
C PHE A 33 -20.76 31.91 -6.45
N ILE A 34 -20.70 31.80 -7.79
CA ILE A 34 -21.47 30.80 -8.54
C ILE A 34 -21.09 29.39 -8.11
N PHE A 35 -19.78 29.12 -7.95
CA PHE A 35 -19.33 27.79 -7.50
C PHE A 35 -19.96 27.40 -6.18
N PHE A 36 -19.92 28.26 -5.16
CA PHE A 36 -20.45 27.91 -3.83
C PHE A 36 -21.98 27.81 -3.83
N ILE A 37 -22.69 28.68 -4.55
CA ILE A 37 -24.14 28.56 -4.69
C ILE A 37 -24.51 27.25 -5.42
N SER A 38 -23.85 26.96 -6.52
CA SER A 38 -24.08 25.71 -7.28
C SER A 38 -23.75 24.48 -6.42
N PHE A 39 -22.64 24.51 -5.70
CA PHE A 39 -22.26 23.42 -4.80
C PHE A 39 -23.35 23.14 -3.76
N ILE A 40 -23.82 24.16 -3.05
CA ILE A 40 -24.88 24.01 -2.07
C ILE A 40 -26.17 23.52 -2.73
N SER A 41 -26.60 24.14 -3.84
CA SER A 41 -27.85 23.79 -4.50
C SER A 41 -27.86 22.35 -5.03
N VAL A 42 -26.74 21.90 -5.62
CA VAL A 42 -26.64 20.55 -6.21
C VAL A 42 -26.48 19.49 -5.12
N PHE A 43 -25.65 19.75 -4.11
CA PHE A 43 -25.29 18.74 -3.14
C PHE A 43 -26.06 18.78 -1.83
N TYR A 44 -26.96 19.75 -1.61
CA TYR A 44 -27.70 19.90 -0.36
C TYR A 44 -28.41 18.62 0.08
N SER A 45 -29.23 18.04 -0.81
CA SER A 45 -29.98 16.81 -0.50
C SER A 45 -29.04 15.62 -0.27
N PHE A 46 -28.00 15.50 -1.13
CA PHE A 46 -27.01 14.43 -1.01
C PHE A 46 -26.25 14.50 0.32
N LEU A 47 -25.79 15.70 0.71
CA LEU A 47 -25.05 15.93 1.95
C LEU A 47 -25.94 15.67 3.18
N ASN A 48 -27.21 16.13 3.13
CA ASN A 48 -28.15 15.93 4.24
C ASN A 48 -28.38 14.43 4.49
N ILE A 49 -28.69 13.66 3.46
CA ILE A 49 -28.86 12.20 3.55
C ILE A 49 -27.52 11.53 3.95
N GLY A 50 -26.41 11.96 3.36
CA GLY A 50 -25.11 11.39 3.64
C GLY A 50 -24.68 11.58 5.10
N PHE A 51 -24.82 12.77 5.66
CA PHE A 51 -24.52 12.99 7.08
C PHE A 51 -25.50 12.27 8.00
N TRP A 52 -26.81 12.32 7.70
CA TRP A 52 -27.79 11.54 8.46
C TRP A 52 -27.42 10.04 8.44
N GLY A 53 -27.14 9.49 7.26
CA GLY A 53 -26.77 8.09 7.09
C GLY A 53 -25.46 7.71 7.76
N LEU A 54 -24.48 8.64 7.79
CA LEU A 54 -23.21 8.43 8.50
C LEU A 54 -23.39 8.25 10.00
N PHE A 55 -24.30 9.03 10.61
CA PHE A 55 -24.55 8.93 12.06
C PHE A 55 -25.47 7.77 12.42
N THR A 56 -26.52 7.53 11.64
CA THR A 56 -27.56 6.55 11.98
C THR A 56 -27.33 5.18 11.38
N LEU A 57 -26.59 5.09 10.27
CA LEU A 57 -26.46 3.90 9.41
C LEU A 57 -27.81 3.38 8.90
N GLY A 58 -28.85 4.23 8.90
CA GLY A 58 -30.24 3.87 8.61
C GLY A 58 -31.01 3.48 9.85
N THR A 59 -32.35 3.58 9.76
CA THR A 59 -33.26 3.32 10.87
C THR A 59 -34.33 2.29 10.54
N VAL A 60 -34.60 2.04 9.25
CA VAL A 60 -35.68 1.16 8.81
C VAL A 60 -35.08 -0.05 8.06
N PRO A 61 -35.02 -1.24 8.68
CA PRO A 61 -34.55 -2.46 8.01
C PRO A 61 -35.32 -2.72 6.71
N LYS A 62 -34.63 -3.25 5.71
CA LYS A 62 -35.10 -3.53 4.35
C LYS A 62 -35.33 -2.31 3.44
N LEU A 63 -35.47 -1.12 3.99
CA LEU A 63 -35.57 0.14 3.22
C LEU A 63 -34.21 0.85 3.20
N ASP A 64 -33.55 0.91 4.34
CA ASP A 64 -32.24 1.57 4.48
C ASP A 64 -31.11 0.55 4.26
N ASP A 65 -30.27 0.80 3.26
CA ASP A 65 -29.02 0.02 3.10
C ASP A 65 -27.87 0.78 3.75
N SER A 66 -27.45 0.31 4.93
CA SER A 66 -26.38 0.94 5.72
C SER A 66 -25.05 1.04 4.97
N ARG A 67 -24.78 0.15 3.99
CA ARG A 67 -23.55 0.21 3.17
C ARG A 67 -23.58 1.41 2.27
N VAL A 68 -24.73 1.65 1.63
CA VAL A 68 -24.94 2.81 0.75
C VAL A 68 -24.91 4.10 1.57
N LEU A 69 -25.56 4.13 2.73
CA LEU A 69 -25.57 5.28 3.62
C LEU A 69 -24.18 5.61 4.16
N LEU A 70 -23.41 4.61 4.57
CA LEU A 70 -22.01 4.80 4.99
C LEU A 70 -21.15 5.34 3.85
N ALA A 71 -21.28 4.76 2.64
CA ALA A 71 -20.55 5.23 1.46
C ALA A 71 -20.92 6.69 1.11
N GLN A 72 -22.22 7.01 1.10
CA GLN A 72 -22.72 8.35 0.83
C GLN A 72 -22.25 9.36 1.89
N GLY A 73 -22.21 8.94 3.16
CA GLY A 73 -21.68 9.75 4.26
C GLY A 73 -20.21 10.07 4.10
N ILE A 74 -19.40 9.09 3.71
CA ILE A 74 -17.95 9.28 3.46
C ILE A 74 -17.72 10.18 2.25
N ILE A 75 -18.48 9.97 1.16
CA ILE A 75 -18.43 10.88 -0.01
C ILE A 75 -18.81 12.30 0.41
N SER A 76 -19.80 12.47 1.28
CA SER A 76 -20.21 13.78 1.80
C SER A 76 -19.08 14.45 2.57
N ILE A 77 -18.33 13.71 3.42
CA ILE A 77 -17.12 14.23 4.09
C ILE A 77 -16.09 14.70 3.08
N LEU A 78 -15.79 13.89 2.05
CA LEU A 78 -14.80 14.25 1.03
C LEU A 78 -15.23 15.49 0.22
N LEU A 79 -16.51 15.58 -0.14
CA LEU A 79 -17.06 16.75 -0.85
C LEU A 79 -16.98 18.01 0.01
N VAL A 80 -17.33 17.93 1.30
CA VAL A 80 -17.23 19.07 2.23
C VAL A 80 -15.77 19.44 2.46
N ALA A 81 -14.86 18.49 2.62
CA ALA A 81 -13.43 18.77 2.74
C ALA A 81 -12.89 19.51 1.50
N PHE A 82 -13.30 19.09 0.30
CA PHE A 82 -12.96 19.79 -0.95
C PHE A 82 -13.54 21.21 -1.00
N ALA A 83 -14.81 21.39 -0.60
CA ALA A 83 -15.45 22.70 -0.55
C ALA A 83 -14.77 23.63 0.47
N ILE A 84 -14.40 23.11 1.66
CA ILE A 84 -13.63 23.85 2.67
C ILE A 84 -12.26 24.27 2.12
N MET A 85 -11.55 23.39 1.41
CA MET A 85 -10.27 23.73 0.79
C MET A 85 -10.44 24.90 -0.19
N LEU A 86 -11.43 24.85 -1.09
CA LEU A 86 -11.71 25.94 -2.01
C LEU A 86 -12.17 27.22 -1.31
N TYR A 87 -12.90 27.09 -0.21
CA TYR A 87 -13.31 28.22 0.64
C TYR A 87 -12.10 28.92 1.27
N VAL A 88 -11.16 28.17 1.80
CA VAL A 88 -9.89 28.72 2.32
C VAL A 88 -9.10 29.40 1.21
N ILE A 89 -9.01 28.79 0.04
CA ILE A 89 -8.37 29.40 -1.15
C ILE A 89 -9.03 30.73 -1.51
N ASN A 90 -10.37 30.81 -1.50
CA ASN A 90 -11.11 32.05 -1.75
C ASN A 90 -10.72 33.18 -0.78
N ILE A 91 -10.66 32.89 0.54
CA ILE A 91 -10.27 33.87 1.55
C ILE A 91 -8.81 34.31 1.37
N LEU A 92 -7.87 33.34 1.19
CA LEU A 92 -6.47 33.65 1.00
C LEU A 92 -6.18 34.40 -0.31
N ASP A 93 -6.91 34.11 -1.39
CA ASP A 93 -6.81 34.85 -2.65
C ASP A 93 -7.23 36.31 -2.46
N ALA A 94 -8.32 36.57 -1.77
CA ALA A 94 -8.76 37.92 -1.49
C ALA A 94 -7.74 38.72 -0.65
N TYR A 95 -7.21 38.11 0.41
CA TYR A 95 -6.18 38.70 1.26
C TYR A 95 -4.92 39.05 0.45
N ARG A 96 -4.34 38.08 -0.23
CA ARG A 96 -3.11 38.23 -1.02
C ARG A 96 -3.28 39.23 -2.19
N ASN A 97 -4.44 39.27 -2.80
CA ASN A 97 -4.70 40.25 -3.87
C ASN A 97 -4.75 41.69 -3.35
N ALA A 98 -5.28 41.94 -2.16
CA ALA A 98 -5.26 43.27 -1.53
C ALA A 98 -3.83 43.69 -1.15
N GLU A 99 -2.99 42.76 -0.64
CA GLU A 99 -1.58 43.03 -0.37
C GLU A 99 -0.79 43.38 -1.65
N ARG A 100 -0.93 42.58 -2.74
CA ARG A 100 -0.27 42.83 -4.01
C ARG A 100 -0.68 44.19 -4.62
N PHE A 101 -1.94 44.56 -4.49
CA PHE A 101 -2.42 45.85 -4.91
C PHE A 101 -1.69 46.98 -4.16
N ASN A 102 -1.53 46.87 -2.84
CA ASN A 102 -0.85 47.86 -2.01
C ASN A 102 0.64 47.97 -2.28
N ARG A 103 1.27 46.86 -2.75
CA ARG A 103 2.71 46.82 -3.12
C ARG A 103 2.97 47.22 -4.56
N ASN A 104 1.94 47.64 -5.33
CA ASN A 104 2.03 47.91 -6.78
C ASN A 104 2.55 46.70 -7.61
N GLU A 105 2.42 45.50 -7.12
CA GLU A 105 2.83 44.26 -7.80
C GLU A 105 1.74 43.73 -8.74
N GLU A 106 0.72 44.54 -9.04
CA GLU A 106 -0.40 44.10 -9.85
C GLU A 106 -0.06 44.12 -11.35
N ILE A 107 -0.18 42.97 -12.02
CA ILE A 107 -0.03 42.86 -13.45
C ILE A 107 -1.21 43.62 -14.10
N LYS A 108 -0.94 44.77 -14.70
CA LYS A 108 -1.96 45.66 -15.28
C LYS A 108 -2.53 45.09 -16.58
N ASP A 109 -1.68 44.47 -17.42
CA ASP A 109 -2.11 43.86 -18.65
C ASP A 109 -2.97 42.60 -18.43
N PRO A 110 -4.21 42.55 -18.95
CA PRO A 110 -5.09 41.39 -18.82
C PRO A 110 -4.52 40.11 -19.44
N LYS A 111 -3.82 40.19 -20.59
CA LYS A 111 -3.21 39.04 -21.23
C LYS A 111 -2.05 38.46 -20.41
N ALA A 112 -1.13 39.31 -19.96
CA ALA A 112 -0.02 38.89 -19.10
C ALA A 112 -0.53 38.32 -17.79
N ARG A 113 -1.63 38.82 -17.22
CA ARG A 113 -2.29 38.28 -16.04
C ARG A 113 -2.87 36.89 -16.28
N MET A 114 -3.51 36.68 -17.45
CA MET A 114 -4.06 35.39 -17.81
C MET A 114 -2.97 34.34 -17.97
N VAL A 115 -1.85 34.66 -18.65
CA VAL A 115 -0.69 33.78 -18.79
C VAL A 115 -0.10 33.44 -17.42
N ALA A 116 0.19 34.44 -16.58
CA ALA A 116 0.73 34.22 -15.25
C ALA A 116 -0.22 33.39 -14.33
N THR A 117 -1.53 33.50 -14.54
CA THR A 117 -2.49 32.66 -13.81
C THR A 117 -2.47 31.23 -14.34
N TRP A 118 -2.41 31.07 -15.65
CA TRP A 118 -2.31 29.77 -16.31
C TRP A 118 -1.05 29.01 -15.85
N ASP A 119 0.13 29.65 -15.94
CA ASP A 119 1.40 29.06 -15.55
C ASP A 119 1.40 28.57 -14.09
N LYS A 120 0.70 29.28 -13.19
CA LYS A 120 0.54 28.87 -11.79
C LYS A 120 -0.47 27.75 -11.60
N THR A 121 -1.51 27.70 -12.41
CA THR A 121 -2.64 26.75 -12.25
C THR A 121 -2.40 25.46 -13.02
N PHE A 122 -1.67 25.54 -14.13
CA PHE A 122 -1.42 24.41 -15.03
C PHE A 122 -0.83 23.17 -14.33
N PRO A 123 0.20 23.27 -13.46
CA PRO A 123 0.70 22.09 -12.73
C PRO A 123 -0.39 21.38 -11.91
N TYR A 124 -1.25 22.14 -11.26
CA TYR A 124 -2.36 21.58 -10.47
C TYR A 124 -3.44 20.95 -11.35
N LEU A 125 -3.74 21.56 -12.50
CA LEU A 125 -4.67 20.97 -13.48
C LEU A 125 -4.11 19.65 -14.04
N LEU A 126 -2.81 19.59 -14.31
CA LEU A 126 -2.16 18.39 -14.82
C LEU A 126 -2.23 17.24 -13.82
N ILE A 127 -2.03 17.53 -12.54
CA ILE A 127 -2.05 16.52 -11.46
C ILE A 127 -3.50 16.17 -11.04
N SER A 128 -4.48 17.05 -11.27
CA SER A 128 -5.84 16.89 -10.74
C SER A 128 -6.55 15.59 -11.15
N PRO A 129 -6.44 15.05 -12.39
CA PRO A 129 -7.08 13.79 -12.73
C PRO A 129 -6.51 12.62 -11.92
N GLY A 130 -5.17 12.57 -11.76
CA GLY A 130 -4.51 11.55 -10.95
C GLY A 130 -4.89 11.66 -9.46
N THR A 131 -4.94 12.89 -8.93
CA THR A 131 -5.38 13.14 -7.54
C THR A 131 -6.84 12.72 -7.34
N PHE A 132 -7.73 13.02 -8.30
CA PHE A 132 -9.13 12.60 -8.24
C PHE A 132 -9.24 11.07 -8.20
N LEU A 133 -8.55 10.36 -9.11
CA LEU A 133 -8.52 8.90 -9.11
C LEU A 133 -7.96 8.35 -7.78
N LEU A 134 -6.89 8.91 -7.25
CA LEU A 134 -6.32 8.50 -5.97
C LEU A 134 -7.34 8.65 -4.83
N ILE A 135 -8.09 9.74 -4.78
CA ILE A 135 -9.11 9.95 -3.74
C ILE A 135 -10.22 8.89 -3.85
N PHE A 136 -10.73 8.60 -5.06
CA PHE A 136 -11.86 7.68 -5.23
C PHE A 136 -11.47 6.21 -5.23
N VAL A 137 -10.29 5.85 -5.72
CA VAL A 137 -9.85 4.45 -5.84
C VAL A 137 -9.08 3.98 -4.61
N VAL A 138 -8.41 4.90 -3.89
CA VAL A 138 -7.57 4.54 -2.74
C VAL A 138 -8.13 5.11 -1.43
N VAL A 139 -8.30 6.44 -1.34
CA VAL A 139 -8.67 7.08 -0.07
C VAL A 139 -10.10 6.72 0.35
N PHE A 140 -11.06 6.76 -0.56
CA PHE A 140 -12.45 6.42 -0.26
C PHE A 140 -12.60 4.98 0.26
N PRO A 141 -12.09 3.91 -0.40
CA PRO A 141 -12.19 2.55 0.13
C PRO A 141 -11.48 2.37 1.48
N LEU A 142 -10.35 3.06 1.71
CA LEU A 142 -9.67 3.02 3.01
C LEU A 142 -10.52 3.61 4.13
N ILE A 143 -11.17 4.77 3.89
CA ILE A 143 -12.07 5.39 4.88
C ILE A 143 -13.32 4.52 5.07
N PHE A 144 -13.85 3.90 4.01
CA PHE A 144 -14.98 2.99 4.08
C PHE A 144 -14.64 1.76 4.94
N MET A 145 -13.51 1.11 4.68
CA MET A 145 -13.00 0.00 5.48
C MET A 145 -12.79 0.41 6.94
N PHE A 146 -12.25 1.63 7.17
CA PHE A 146 -12.13 2.20 8.51
C PHE A 146 -13.51 2.28 9.19
N GLY A 147 -14.52 2.83 8.52
CA GLY A 147 -15.89 2.87 9.04
C GLY A 147 -16.42 1.48 9.39
N VAL A 148 -16.29 0.51 8.49
CA VAL A 148 -16.77 -0.87 8.70
C VAL A 148 -16.15 -1.52 9.94
N ALA A 149 -14.89 -1.25 10.27
CA ALA A 149 -14.24 -1.79 11.47
C ALA A 149 -14.93 -1.40 12.79
N PHE A 150 -15.68 -0.29 12.80
CA PHE A 150 -16.41 0.21 13.96
C PHE A 150 -17.91 -0.16 13.94
N THR A 151 -18.35 -0.98 12.99
CA THR A 151 -19.73 -1.46 12.88
C THR A 151 -19.84 -2.95 13.23
N ASN A 152 -21.09 -3.43 13.41
CA ASN A 152 -21.41 -4.85 13.60
C ASN A 152 -21.61 -5.61 12.28
N TYR A 153 -20.99 -5.17 11.16
CA TYR A 153 -21.20 -5.75 9.83
C TYR A 153 -20.62 -7.16 9.73
N ASN A 154 -21.51 -8.16 9.79
CA ASN A 154 -21.21 -9.57 9.62
C ASN A 154 -22.36 -10.29 8.91
N LEU A 155 -22.25 -11.60 8.74
CA LEU A 155 -23.26 -12.44 8.08
C LEU A 155 -24.68 -12.27 8.70
N TYR A 156 -24.76 -12.12 10.02
CA TYR A 156 -26.05 -12.04 10.74
C TYR A 156 -26.67 -10.63 10.66
N ASN A 157 -25.84 -9.60 10.58
CA ASN A 157 -26.24 -8.20 10.51
C ASN A 157 -25.96 -7.62 9.10
N ALA A 158 -26.26 -8.40 8.05
CA ALA A 158 -26.00 -7.95 6.68
C ALA A 158 -27.15 -7.08 6.14
N PRO A 159 -26.85 -5.83 5.69
CA PRO A 159 -27.81 -5.00 4.98
C PRO A 159 -28.22 -5.62 3.64
N PRO A 160 -29.43 -5.37 3.12
CA PRO A 160 -30.48 -4.49 3.69
C PRO A 160 -31.39 -5.18 4.70
N ARG A 161 -31.19 -6.48 4.98
CA ARG A 161 -32.06 -7.24 5.89
C ARG A 161 -32.06 -6.66 7.31
N HIS A 162 -30.89 -6.24 7.77
CA HIS A 162 -30.66 -5.54 9.04
C HIS A 162 -29.91 -4.25 8.78
N THR A 163 -30.18 -3.22 9.56
CA THR A 163 -29.37 -2.01 9.61
C THR A 163 -28.12 -2.27 10.46
N LEU A 164 -27.01 -1.66 10.09
CA LEU A 164 -25.78 -1.70 10.89
C LEU A 164 -25.87 -0.75 12.08
N GLU A 165 -25.05 -1.04 13.08
CA GLU A 165 -24.89 -0.21 14.27
C GLU A 165 -23.43 0.11 14.50
N TRP A 166 -23.16 1.30 15.02
CA TRP A 166 -21.83 1.68 15.50
C TRP A 166 -21.53 0.98 16.83
N VAL A 167 -20.54 0.10 16.85
CA VAL A 167 -20.12 -0.65 18.05
C VAL A 167 -18.82 -0.11 18.66
N GLY A 168 -18.32 1.01 18.17
CA GLY A 168 -17.09 1.60 18.66
C GLY A 168 -15.90 0.62 18.60
N LEU A 169 -15.20 0.43 19.70
CA LEU A 169 -14.00 -0.42 19.78
C LEU A 169 -14.28 -1.90 20.12
N ASP A 170 -15.53 -2.36 20.13
CA ASP A 170 -15.85 -3.71 20.59
C ASP A 170 -15.28 -4.81 19.67
N ASN A 171 -15.19 -4.57 18.36
CA ASN A 171 -14.54 -5.49 17.45
C ASN A 171 -13.04 -5.64 17.77
N PHE A 172 -12.37 -4.56 18.14
CA PHE A 172 -10.96 -4.60 18.56
C PHE A 172 -10.81 -5.32 19.89
N LYS A 173 -11.70 -5.07 20.87
CA LYS A 173 -11.72 -5.83 22.13
C LYS A 173 -11.94 -7.31 21.86
N THR A 174 -12.90 -7.67 21.02
CA THR A 174 -13.18 -9.05 20.61
C THR A 174 -11.93 -9.75 20.09
N LEU A 175 -11.14 -9.10 19.23
CA LEU A 175 -9.92 -9.67 18.68
C LEU A 175 -8.90 -10.04 19.76
N PHE A 176 -8.79 -9.26 20.83
CA PHE A 176 -7.78 -9.47 21.88
C PHE A 176 -8.29 -10.18 23.13
N THR A 177 -9.60 -10.24 23.37
CA THR A 177 -10.18 -10.83 24.58
C THR A 177 -10.76 -12.21 24.36
N ILE A 178 -11.43 -12.46 23.21
CA ILE A 178 -12.04 -13.75 22.94
C ILE A 178 -10.99 -14.78 22.54
N GLY A 179 -10.93 -15.91 23.21
CA GLY A 179 -9.87 -16.90 23.11
C GLY A 179 -9.55 -17.38 21.69
N VAL A 180 -10.57 -17.68 20.86
CA VAL A 180 -10.39 -18.10 19.47
C VAL A 180 -9.76 -16.99 18.64
N TRP A 181 -10.29 -15.77 18.72
CA TRP A 181 -9.79 -14.62 17.96
C TRP A 181 -8.36 -14.28 18.35
N ARG A 182 -8.08 -14.20 19.66
CA ARG A 182 -6.74 -13.92 20.19
C ARG A 182 -5.73 -14.96 19.73
N LYS A 183 -6.06 -16.26 19.92
CA LYS A 183 -5.18 -17.37 19.53
C LYS A 183 -4.87 -17.32 18.03
N THR A 184 -5.91 -17.13 17.20
CA THR A 184 -5.75 -17.04 15.74
C THR A 184 -4.89 -15.84 15.35
N PHE A 185 -5.17 -14.65 15.89
CA PHE A 185 -4.43 -13.45 15.55
C PHE A 185 -2.92 -13.60 15.86
N PHE A 186 -2.57 -14.07 17.04
CA PHE A 186 -1.15 -14.26 17.38
C PHE A 186 -0.50 -15.39 16.58
N SER A 187 -1.22 -16.44 16.24
CA SER A 187 -0.72 -17.50 15.37
C SER A 187 -0.41 -16.97 13.97
N VAL A 188 -1.37 -16.27 13.36
CA VAL A 188 -1.27 -15.74 12.00
C VAL A 188 -0.20 -14.64 11.90
N ILE A 189 -0.15 -13.70 12.85
CA ILE A 189 0.88 -12.64 12.82
C ILE A 189 2.29 -13.22 13.00
N THR A 190 2.45 -14.17 13.91
CA THR A 190 3.75 -14.84 14.12
C THR A 190 4.20 -15.54 12.85
N TRP A 191 3.30 -16.32 12.24
CA TRP A 191 3.61 -16.97 10.96
C TRP A 191 3.87 -15.96 9.84
N THR A 192 3.10 -14.88 9.73
CA THR A 192 3.33 -13.81 8.75
C THR A 192 4.74 -13.24 8.88
N LEU A 193 5.21 -12.99 10.10
CA LEU A 193 6.56 -12.49 10.34
C LEU A 193 7.64 -13.52 10.00
N VAL A 194 7.46 -14.77 10.44
CA VAL A 194 8.40 -15.87 10.13
C VAL A 194 8.47 -16.09 8.62
N TRP A 195 7.33 -16.20 7.97
CA TRP A 195 7.20 -16.31 6.52
C TRP A 195 7.96 -15.18 5.79
N THR A 196 7.65 -13.93 6.15
CA THR A 196 8.25 -12.75 5.53
C THR A 196 9.77 -12.76 5.69
N LEU A 197 10.26 -13.01 6.90
CA LEU A 197 11.69 -13.00 7.18
C LEU A 197 12.41 -14.18 6.50
N VAL A 198 11.92 -15.39 6.67
CA VAL A 198 12.61 -16.59 6.19
C VAL A 198 12.58 -16.66 4.66
N ALA A 199 11.39 -16.56 4.05
CA ALA A 199 11.27 -16.68 2.59
C ALA A 199 12.03 -15.57 1.87
N THR A 200 11.93 -14.31 2.34
CA THR A 200 12.63 -13.19 1.72
C THR A 200 14.14 -13.29 1.89
N THR A 201 14.61 -13.65 3.10
CA THR A 201 16.06 -13.78 3.33
C THR A 201 16.65 -14.90 2.49
N LEU A 202 15.97 -16.05 2.38
CA LEU A 202 16.45 -17.17 1.57
C LEU A 202 16.46 -16.85 0.07
N GLN A 203 15.43 -16.18 -0.46
CA GLN A 203 15.44 -15.75 -1.88
C GLN A 203 16.56 -14.74 -2.16
N ILE A 204 16.83 -13.81 -1.24
CA ILE A 204 17.93 -12.84 -1.34
C ILE A 204 19.27 -13.55 -1.26
N ALA A 205 19.44 -14.46 -0.30
CA ALA A 205 20.68 -15.23 -0.16
C ALA A 205 20.97 -16.09 -1.40
N LEU A 206 19.96 -16.79 -1.94
CA LEU A 206 20.12 -17.59 -3.15
C LEU A 206 20.44 -16.70 -4.36
N GLY A 207 19.73 -15.59 -4.54
CA GLY A 207 19.98 -14.64 -5.62
C GLY A 207 21.39 -14.05 -5.57
N LEU A 208 21.86 -13.65 -4.39
CA LEU A 208 23.22 -13.15 -4.19
C LEU A 208 24.28 -14.23 -4.46
N PHE A 209 24.08 -15.42 -3.89
CA PHE A 209 24.98 -16.55 -4.09
C PHE A 209 25.16 -16.89 -5.58
N LEU A 210 24.07 -17.02 -6.31
CA LEU A 210 24.11 -17.29 -7.76
C LEU A 210 24.72 -16.12 -8.54
N ALA A 211 24.44 -14.87 -8.17
CA ALA A 211 25.01 -13.71 -8.81
C ALA A 211 26.53 -13.67 -8.66
N ILE A 212 27.06 -13.98 -7.46
CA ILE A 212 28.51 -14.05 -7.23
C ILE A 212 29.14 -15.14 -8.07
N ILE A 213 28.60 -16.36 -8.06
CA ILE A 213 29.14 -17.49 -8.81
C ILE A 213 29.18 -17.20 -10.31
N VAL A 214 28.04 -16.74 -10.87
CA VAL A 214 27.92 -16.51 -12.32
C VAL A 214 28.79 -15.33 -12.79
N ASN A 215 29.03 -14.35 -11.94
CA ASN A 215 29.90 -13.20 -12.28
C ASN A 215 31.37 -13.48 -12.04
N TYR A 216 31.73 -14.58 -11.40
CA TYR A 216 33.15 -14.93 -11.16
C TYR A 216 33.95 -15.01 -12.47
N PRO A 217 35.21 -14.48 -12.54
CA PRO A 217 35.96 -14.34 -13.78
C PRO A 217 36.15 -15.64 -14.58
N VAL A 218 36.34 -16.77 -13.93
CA VAL A 218 36.60 -18.08 -14.53
C VAL A 218 35.38 -18.71 -15.22
N VAL A 219 34.15 -18.26 -14.85
CA VAL A 219 32.92 -18.83 -15.41
C VAL A 219 32.77 -18.48 -16.89
N LYS A 220 32.71 -19.49 -17.74
CA LYS A 220 32.47 -19.36 -19.20
C LYS A 220 30.96 -19.45 -19.48
N GLY A 221 30.49 -18.83 -20.56
CA GLY A 221 29.08 -18.91 -20.96
C GLY A 221 28.10 -18.13 -20.07
N LYS A 222 28.57 -17.13 -19.34
CA LYS A 222 27.79 -16.31 -18.39
C LYS A 222 26.45 -15.84 -18.96
N LYS A 223 26.40 -15.45 -20.24
CA LYS A 223 25.18 -14.99 -20.91
C LYS A 223 24.11 -16.07 -20.92
N PHE A 224 24.46 -17.29 -21.28
CA PHE A 224 23.54 -18.43 -21.30
C PHE A 224 23.05 -18.78 -19.89
N ILE A 225 23.97 -18.88 -18.92
CA ILE A 225 23.64 -19.21 -17.52
C ILE A 225 22.69 -18.15 -16.94
N ARG A 226 22.96 -16.87 -17.16
CA ARG A 226 22.07 -15.77 -16.71
C ARG A 226 20.69 -15.89 -17.34
N THR A 227 20.61 -16.18 -18.64
CA THR A 227 19.32 -16.36 -19.32
C THR A 227 18.52 -17.50 -18.68
N VAL A 228 19.15 -18.66 -18.43
CA VAL A 228 18.49 -19.81 -17.80
C VAL A 228 18.02 -19.50 -16.40
N LEU A 229 18.81 -18.79 -15.58
CA LEU A 229 18.45 -18.44 -14.21
C LEU A 229 17.33 -17.39 -14.11
N ILE A 230 17.12 -16.60 -15.16
CA ILE A 230 16.03 -15.61 -15.22
C ILE A 230 14.73 -16.22 -15.80
N LEU A 231 14.80 -17.34 -16.51
CA LEU A 231 13.64 -17.99 -17.13
C LEU A 231 12.45 -18.22 -16.19
N PRO A 232 12.61 -18.61 -14.91
CA PRO A 232 11.48 -18.78 -14.02
C PRO A 232 10.64 -17.50 -13.87
N TRP A 233 11.24 -16.34 -14.00
CA TRP A 233 10.53 -15.04 -13.92
C TRP A 233 9.74 -14.68 -15.18
N ALA A 234 10.04 -15.33 -16.33
CA ALA A 234 9.27 -15.14 -17.55
C ALA A 234 7.91 -15.85 -17.55
N VAL A 235 7.71 -16.82 -16.65
CA VAL A 235 6.44 -17.53 -16.47
C VAL A 235 5.55 -16.75 -15.48
N PRO A 236 4.27 -16.49 -15.80
CA PRO A 236 3.37 -15.87 -14.85
C PRO A 236 3.31 -16.65 -13.53
N SER A 237 3.49 -15.95 -12.39
CA SER A 237 3.64 -16.57 -11.07
C SER A 237 2.50 -17.53 -10.71
N PHE A 238 1.24 -17.17 -11.06
CA PHE A 238 0.09 -18.02 -10.76
C PHE A 238 0.17 -19.38 -11.47
N VAL A 239 0.68 -19.43 -12.71
CA VAL A 239 0.87 -20.70 -13.44
C VAL A 239 1.91 -21.54 -12.70
N THR A 240 3.03 -20.93 -12.35
CA THR A 240 4.10 -21.63 -11.61
C THR A 240 3.60 -22.16 -10.27
N ILE A 241 2.80 -21.39 -9.52
CA ILE A 241 2.22 -21.82 -8.24
C ILE A 241 1.34 -23.06 -8.46
N LEU A 242 0.43 -23.04 -9.44
CA LEU A 242 -0.46 -24.17 -9.71
C LEU A 242 0.31 -25.43 -10.16
N ILE A 243 1.40 -25.29 -10.91
CA ILE A 243 2.31 -26.39 -11.23
C ILE A 243 2.91 -26.95 -9.92
N PHE A 244 3.39 -26.10 -9.04
CA PHE A 244 3.94 -26.55 -7.76
C PHE A 244 2.87 -27.23 -6.87
N VAL A 245 1.62 -26.75 -6.86
CA VAL A 245 0.53 -27.44 -6.15
C VAL A 245 0.37 -28.89 -6.66
N ALA A 246 0.44 -29.10 -7.97
CA ALA A 246 0.38 -30.44 -8.54
C ALA A 246 1.63 -31.28 -8.19
N LEU A 247 2.83 -30.68 -8.24
CA LEU A 247 4.08 -31.35 -7.89
C LEU A 247 4.18 -31.73 -6.41
N PHE A 248 3.62 -30.90 -5.52
CA PHE A 248 3.56 -31.11 -4.07
C PHE A 248 2.28 -31.82 -3.61
N ASN A 249 1.49 -32.39 -4.54
CA ASN A 249 0.32 -33.17 -4.13
C ASN A 249 0.75 -34.34 -3.24
N ASP A 250 0.04 -34.55 -2.11
CA ASP A 250 0.42 -35.52 -1.09
C ASP A 250 0.42 -36.97 -1.61
N GLU A 251 -0.52 -37.31 -2.53
CA GLU A 251 -0.69 -38.69 -3.04
C GLU A 251 -0.07 -38.89 -4.42
N PHE A 252 -0.25 -37.95 -5.34
CA PHE A 252 0.13 -38.09 -6.75
C PHE A 252 1.28 -37.16 -7.16
N GLY A 253 1.80 -36.36 -6.25
CA GLY A 253 2.84 -35.37 -6.56
C GLY A 253 4.19 -36.01 -6.91
N ALA A 254 4.80 -35.58 -8.01
CA ALA A 254 6.08 -36.07 -8.49
C ALA A 254 7.22 -35.88 -7.48
N ILE A 255 7.14 -34.87 -6.62
CA ILE A 255 8.16 -34.64 -5.58
C ILE A 255 8.20 -35.81 -4.60
N ASN A 256 7.06 -36.32 -4.17
CA ASN A 256 7.00 -37.50 -3.32
C ASN A 256 7.33 -38.78 -4.11
N ASN A 257 6.61 -39.03 -5.21
CA ASN A 257 6.64 -40.32 -5.88
C ASN A 257 7.90 -40.59 -6.71
N ASP A 258 8.43 -39.54 -7.35
CA ASP A 258 9.54 -39.72 -8.28
C ASP A 258 10.89 -39.31 -7.67
N ILE A 259 10.88 -38.52 -6.55
CA ILE A 259 12.13 -38.02 -5.98
C ILE A 259 12.29 -38.49 -4.53
N LEU A 260 11.42 -38.11 -3.61
CA LEU A 260 11.69 -38.31 -2.18
C LEU A 260 11.51 -39.77 -1.74
N GLN A 261 10.44 -40.42 -2.19
CA GLN A 261 10.23 -41.82 -1.81
C GLN A 261 11.25 -42.77 -2.37
N PRO A 262 11.68 -42.68 -3.65
CA PRO A 262 12.77 -43.51 -4.21
C PRO A 262 14.13 -43.24 -3.60
N LEU A 263 14.43 -41.97 -3.26
CA LEU A 263 15.78 -41.58 -2.80
C LEU A 263 15.94 -41.64 -1.27
N LEU A 264 14.89 -41.30 -0.52
CA LEU A 264 14.95 -41.12 0.93
C LEU A 264 13.95 -41.97 1.71
N GLY A 265 13.03 -42.67 1.02
CA GLY A 265 11.98 -43.47 1.67
C GLY A 265 10.93 -42.66 2.42
N VAL A 266 10.79 -41.35 2.14
CA VAL A 266 9.85 -40.45 2.84
C VAL A 266 8.86 -39.84 1.85
N ALA A 267 7.64 -39.60 2.32
CA ALA A 267 6.59 -38.91 1.56
C ALA A 267 5.87 -37.91 2.46
N PRO A 268 6.42 -36.67 2.58
CA PRO A 268 5.80 -35.64 3.38
C PRO A 268 4.42 -35.23 2.85
N ALA A 269 3.50 -34.92 3.78
CA ALA A 269 2.16 -34.41 3.45
C ALA A 269 2.21 -32.90 3.24
N TRP A 270 2.63 -32.47 2.06
CA TRP A 270 2.93 -31.07 1.73
C TRP A 270 1.74 -30.13 1.80
N LEU A 271 0.53 -30.63 1.54
CA LEU A 271 -0.69 -29.81 1.53
C LEU A 271 -1.50 -29.94 2.83
N SER A 272 -1.39 -31.09 3.52
CA SER A 272 -2.22 -31.43 4.66
C SER A 272 -1.52 -31.43 6.02
N ASP A 273 -0.16 -31.35 6.06
CA ASP A 273 0.59 -31.15 7.30
C ASP A 273 1.01 -29.69 7.48
N PRO A 274 0.78 -29.07 8.67
CA PRO A 274 1.09 -27.67 8.91
C PRO A 274 2.56 -27.31 8.75
N PHE A 275 3.49 -28.18 9.11
CA PHE A 275 4.92 -27.92 9.00
C PHE A 275 5.39 -28.02 7.54
N TRP A 276 5.04 -29.11 6.86
CA TRP A 276 5.46 -29.34 5.49
C TRP A 276 4.84 -28.35 4.50
N ALA A 277 3.60 -27.93 4.74
CA ALA A 277 2.98 -26.87 3.94
C ALA A 277 3.74 -25.54 4.02
N LYS A 278 4.24 -25.19 5.21
CA LYS A 278 5.09 -24.00 5.39
C LYS A 278 6.44 -24.14 4.69
N VAL A 279 7.06 -25.33 4.76
CA VAL A 279 8.32 -25.60 4.05
C VAL A 279 8.13 -25.52 2.55
N ALA A 280 7.09 -26.13 2.00
CA ALA A 280 6.77 -26.05 0.57
C ALA A 280 6.57 -24.60 0.11
N LEU A 281 5.76 -23.81 0.84
CA LEU A 281 5.53 -22.40 0.53
C LEU A 281 6.83 -21.58 0.51
N ILE A 282 7.70 -21.76 1.51
CA ILE A 282 9.00 -21.08 1.53
C ILE A 282 9.84 -21.48 0.31
N GLY A 283 9.89 -22.76 -0.02
CA GLY A 283 10.61 -23.26 -1.20
C GLY A 283 10.10 -22.66 -2.52
N ILE A 284 8.78 -22.62 -2.69
CA ILE A 284 8.14 -22.04 -3.87
C ILE A 284 8.45 -20.53 -3.95
N GLN A 285 8.38 -19.82 -2.83
CA GLN A 285 8.69 -18.38 -2.82
C GLN A 285 10.15 -18.11 -3.15
N VAL A 286 11.06 -18.91 -2.65
CA VAL A 286 12.48 -18.79 -2.99
C VAL A 286 12.67 -18.98 -4.50
N TRP A 287 12.02 -19.98 -5.09
CA TRP A 287 12.04 -20.22 -6.55
C TRP A 287 11.46 -19.04 -7.35
N LEU A 288 10.35 -18.48 -6.93
CA LEU A 288 9.70 -17.36 -7.61
C LEU A 288 10.47 -16.04 -7.44
N GLY A 289 11.13 -15.86 -6.29
CA GLY A 289 11.75 -14.58 -5.93
C GLY A 289 13.22 -14.45 -6.31
N PHE A 290 14.00 -15.55 -6.33
CA PHE A 290 15.44 -15.47 -6.57
C PHE A 290 15.83 -14.86 -7.93
N PRO A 291 15.09 -15.07 -9.05
CA PRO A 291 15.53 -14.56 -10.35
C PRO A 291 15.59 -13.03 -10.41
N PHE A 292 14.61 -12.36 -9.79
CA PHE A 292 14.62 -10.90 -9.68
C PHE A 292 15.84 -10.40 -8.90
N VAL A 293 16.10 -11.01 -7.74
CA VAL A 293 17.21 -10.63 -6.87
C VAL A 293 18.56 -10.96 -7.53
N PHE A 294 18.65 -12.08 -8.23
CA PHE A 294 19.81 -12.47 -9.02
C PHE A 294 20.11 -11.44 -10.12
N ALA A 295 19.11 -11.01 -10.87
CA ALA A 295 19.26 -10.01 -11.91
C ALA A 295 19.71 -8.66 -11.32
N LEU A 296 19.08 -8.23 -10.22
CA LEU A 296 19.42 -7.01 -9.49
C LEU A 296 20.88 -7.02 -9.04
N PHE A 297 21.32 -8.05 -8.34
CA PHE A 297 22.69 -8.17 -7.86
C PHE A 297 23.70 -8.31 -8.99
N THR A 298 23.34 -9.02 -10.06
CA THR A 298 24.20 -9.12 -11.26
C THR A 298 24.46 -7.73 -11.87
N GLY A 299 23.45 -6.86 -11.92
CA GLY A 299 23.60 -5.48 -12.39
C GLY A 299 24.56 -4.68 -11.52
N VAL A 300 24.38 -4.74 -10.20
CA VAL A 300 25.24 -4.01 -9.26
C VAL A 300 26.66 -4.54 -9.23
N LEU A 301 26.85 -5.88 -9.27
CA LEU A 301 28.18 -6.46 -9.31
C LEU A 301 28.99 -6.02 -10.54
N GLN A 302 28.33 -5.75 -11.66
CA GLN A 302 28.99 -5.26 -12.88
C GLN A 302 29.33 -3.78 -12.84
N SER A 303 28.76 -3.00 -11.92
CA SER A 303 29.05 -1.59 -11.76
C SER A 303 30.24 -1.30 -10.81
N ILE A 304 30.70 -2.31 -10.07
CA ILE A 304 31.87 -2.16 -9.18
C ILE A 304 33.16 -2.08 -10.04
N SER A 305 33.96 -1.03 -9.84
CA SER A 305 35.23 -0.86 -10.56
C SER A 305 36.19 -2.01 -10.27
N SER A 306 36.85 -2.53 -11.32
CA SER A 306 37.95 -3.50 -11.18
C SER A 306 39.10 -2.96 -10.35
N ASP A 307 39.36 -1.66 -10.41
CA ASP A 307 40.46 -1.00 -9.70
C ASP A 307 40.41 -1.24 -8.18
N TRP A 308 39.21 -1.36 -7.60
CA TRP A 308 39.07 -1.68 -6.17
C TRP A 308 39.55 -3.08 -5.83
N TYR A 309 39.31 -4.03 -6.74
CA TYR A 309 39.78 -5.41 -6.56
C TYR A 309 41.27 -5.55 -6.82
N GLU A 310 41.82 -4.82 -7.81
CA GLU A 310 43.23 -4.77 -8.11
C GLU A 310 44.03 -4.13 -6.97
N ALA A 311 43.57 -3.04 -6.42
CA ALA A 311 44.18 -2.43 -5.24
C ALA A 311 44.18 -3.39 -4.04
N ALA A 312 43.05 -4.07 -3.79
CA ALA A 312 42.96 -5.05 -2.71
C ALA A 312 43.88 -6.27 -2.94
N ASP A 313 44.13 -6.68 -4.21
CA ASP A 313 45.08 -7.71 -4.54
C ASP A 313 46.51 -7.27 -4.25
N MET A 314 46.88 -6.03 -4.55
CA MET A 314 48.17 -5.45 -4.18
C MET A 314 48.41 -5.39 -2.69
N ASP A 315 47.33 -5.17 -1.88
CA ASP A 315 47.37 -5.23 -0.43
C ASP A 315 47.33 -6.67 0.13
N GLY A 316 47.31 -7.70 -0.71
CA GLY A 316 47.29 -9.10 -0.30
C GLY A 316 45.96 -9.59 0.28
N ALA A 317 44.85 -8.93 -0.05
CA ALA A 317 43.55 -9.29 0.45
C ALA A 317 43.05 -10.63 -0.12
N SER A 318 42.59 -11.51 0.76
CA SER A 318 41.95 -12.77 0.36
C SER A 318 40.59 -12.54 -0.33
N SER A 319 40.10 -13.54 -1.09
CA SER A 319 38.77 -13.47 -1.74
C SER A 319 37.64 -13.20 -0.74
N TRP A 320 37.73 -13.73 0.48
CA TRP A 320 36.75 -13.46 1.55
C TRP A 320 36.81 -12.01 2.07
N GLN A 321 37.99 -11.44 2.19
CA GLN A 321 38.18 -10.04 2.57
C GLN A 321 37.63 -9.09 1.50
N LYS A 322 37.90 -9.37 0.21
CA LYS A 322 37.32 -8.62 -0.92
C LYS A 322 35.78 -8.72 -0.92
N PHE A 323 35.25 -9.92 -0.72
CA PHE A 323 33.80 -10.10 -0.63
C PHE A 323 33.19 -9.30 0.54
N ARG A 324 33.74 -9.46 1.74
CA ARG A 324 33.16 -8.84 2.95
C ARG A 324 33.30 -7.32 2.99
N ASN A 325 34.41 -6.77 2.48
CA ASN A 325 34.75 -5.35 2.64
C ASN A 325 34.46 -4.51 1.39
N ILE A 326 34.39 -5.11 0.21
CA ILE A 326 34.11 -4.41 -1.06
C ILE A 326 32.75 -4.84 -1.61
N THR A 327 32.61 -6.11 -1.96
CA THR A 327 31.45 -6.61 -2.72
C THR A 327 30.15 -6.50 -1.92
N PHE A 328 30.10 -7.11 -0.74
CA PHE A 328 28.87 -7.23 0.05
C PHE A 328 28.33 -5.86 0.51
N PRO A 329 29.13 -4.94 1.08
CA PRO A 329 28.63 -3.63 1.47
C PRO A 329 28.11 -2.82 0.30
N HIS A 330 28.84 -2.82 -0.83
CA HIS A 330 28.45 -2.08 -2.03
C HIS A 330 27.13 -2.60 -2.60
N VAL A 331 26.98 -3.92 -2.73
CA VAL A 331 25.75 -4.55 -3.24
C VAL A 331 24.56 -4.25 -2.33
N ILE A 332 24.70 -4.44 -1.01
CA ILE A 332 23.62 -4.21 -0.08
C ILE A 332 23.22 -2.73 -0.04
N TYR A 333 24.19 -1.80 -0.02
CA TYR A 333 23.91 -0.38 -0.01
C TYR A 333 23.14 0.06 -1.27
N ALA A 334 23.61 -0.37 -2.46
CA ALA A 334 22.98 0.00 -3.72
C ALA A 334 21.57 -0.60 -3.90
N THR A 335 21.29 -1.75 -3.28
CA THR A 335 20.02 -2.46 -3.45
C THR A 335 19.08 -2.38 -2.26
N ALA A 336 19.49 -1.79 -1.14
CA ALA A 336 18.74 -1.76 0.10
C ALA A 336 17.26 -1.33 -0.06
N PRO A 337 16.90 -0.28 -0.81
CA PRO A 337 15.49 0.09 -0.98
C PRO A 337 14.67 -1.02 -1.65
N LEU A 338 15.23 -1.68 -2.68
CA LEU A 338 14.56 -2.76 -3.41
C LEU A 338 14.44 -4.03 -2.56
N LEU A 339 15.47 -4.35 -1.75
CA LEU A 339 15.39 -5.48 -0.82
C LEU A 339 14.33 -5.25 0.26
N ILE A 340 14.19 -4.03 0.78
CA ILE A 340 13.13 -3.66 1.72
C ILE A 340 11.76 -3.86 1.08
N MET A 341 11.59 -3.46 -0.19
CA MET A 341 10.34 -3.70 -0.93
C MET A 341 10.02 -5.19 -1.09
N GLN A 342 11.03 -6.08 -1.19
CA GLN A 342 10.81 -7.53 -1.22
C GLN A 342 10.22 -8.05 0.10
N TYR A 343 10.69 -7.55 1.25
CA TYR A 343 10.08 -7.90 2.54
C TYR A 343 8.64 -7.40 2.64
N ALA A 344 8.35 -6.18 2.21
CA ALA A 344 6.99 -5.65 2.20
C ALA A 344 6.07 -6.42 1.22
N GLY A 345 6.58 -6.83 0.07
CA GLY A 345 5.88 -7.65 -0.91
C GLY A 345 5.53 -9.03 -0.35
N ASN A 346 6.47 -9.71 0.28
CA ASN A 346 6.23 -11.02 0.87
C ASN A 346 5.34 -10.96 2.10
N PHE A 347 5.37 -9.88 2.89
CA PHE A 347 4.43 -9.66 3.99
C PHE A 347 2.97 -9.65 3.53
N ASN A 348 2.71 -9.19 2.30
CA ASN A 348 1.39 -9.11 1.69
C ASN A 348 1.20 -10.11 0.52
N ASN A 349 1.93 -11.21 0.49
CA ASN A 349 1.88 -12.16 -0.64
C ASN A 349 0.66 -13.08 -0.58
N PHE A 350 -0.50 -12.49 -0.88
CA PHE A 350 -1.79 -13.20 -0.91
C PHE A 350 -1.78 -14.35 -1.91
N ASN A 351 -1.31 -14.10 -3.14
CA ASN A 351 -1.49 -15.01 -4.26
C ASN A 351 -0.88 -16.38 -4.01
N LEU A 352 0.35 -16.44 -3.51
CA LEU A 352 1.01 -17.72 -3.25
C LEU A 352 0.29 -18.51 -2.16
N ILE A 353 -0.03 -17.87 -1.04
CA ILE A 353 -0.69 -18.52 0.09
C ILE A 353 -2.08 -19.05 -0.30
N TYR A 354 -2.86 -18.21 -0.99
CA TYR A 354 -4.24 -18.58 -1.37
C TYR A 354 -4.27 -19.64 -2.47
N LEU A 355 -3.45 -19.52 -3.51
CA LEU A 355 -3.43 -20.47 -4.61
C LEU A 355 -2.83 -21.83 -4.23
N PHE A 356 -1.92 -21.85 -3.25
CA PHE A 356 -1.29 -23.10 -2.83
C PHE A 356 -2.26 -24.03 -2.11
N ASN A 357 -2.88 -23.58 -1.03
CA ASN A 357 -3.83 -24.39 -0.25
C ASN A 357 -4.88 -23.56 0.51
N LYS A 358 -5.19 -22.34 0.03
CA LYS A 358 -6.14 -21.39 0.63
C LYS A 358 -5.87 -21.07 2.11
N GLY A 359 -4.59 -21.03 2.49
CA GLY A 359 -4.16 -20.80 3.86
C GLY A 359 -4.17 -22.04 4.76
N GLY A 360 -4.56 -23.21 4.23
CA GLY A 360 -4.65 -24.47 4.97
C GLY A 360 -3.28 -25.06 5.40
N PRO A 361 -3.29 -26.23 5.99
CA PRO A 361 -4.44 -26.96 6.53
C PRO A 361 -5.11 -26.24 7.72
N PRO A 362 -6.39 -26.56 8.01
CA PRO A 362 -7.14 -25.97 9.13
C PRO A 362 -6.50 -26.32 10.48
N VAL A 363 -6.60 -25.38 11.43
CA VAL A 363 -6.06 -25.54 12.79
C VAL A 363 -7.19 -25.58 13.81
N SER A 364 -7.24 -26.62 14.62
CA SER A 364 -8.26 -26.78 15.65
C SER A 364 -8.30 -25.59 16.62
N GLY A 365 -9.49 -25.05 16.87
CA GLY A 365 -9.71 -23.91 17.76
C GLY A 365 -9.21 -22.57 17.22
N GLN A 366 -9.02 -22.46 15.91
CA GLN A 366 -8.72 -21.22 15.19
C GLN A 366 -9.68 -21.03 14.02
N ASN A 367 -9.83 -19.78 13.56
CA ASN A 367 -10.60 -19.43 12.37
C ASN A 367 -9.69 -19.00 11.20
N ALA A 368 -8.46 -19.47 11.21
CA ALA A 368 -7.49 -19.40 10.12
C ALA A 368 -6.81 -20.75 9.96
N GLY A 369 -6.28 -21.02 8.79
CA GLY A 369 -5.43 -22.18 8.56
C GLY A 369 -3.98 -21.96 9.00
N SER A 370 -3.18 -23.01 8.96
CA SER A 370 -1.81 -23.00 9.48
C SER A 370 -0.83 -22.16 8.64
N THR A 371 -1.14 -21.96 7.36
CA THR A 371 -0.33 -21.17 6.43
C THR A 371 -0.93 -19.81 6.11
N ASP A 372 -2.10 -19.48 6.69
CA ASP A 372 -2.65 -18.15 6.54
C ASP A 372 -1.70 -17.06 7.04
N ILE A 373 -1.42 -16.10 6.21
CA ILE A 373 -0.81 -14.83 6.60
C ILE A 373 -1.93 -13.78 6.82
N LEU A 374 -1.60 -12.64 7.41
CA LEU A 374 -2.61 -11.64 7.77
C LEU A 374 -3.54 -11.28 6.60
N ILE A 375 -3.00 -11.08 5.40
CA ILE A 375 -3.81 -10.68 4.23
C ILE A 375 -4.70 -11.81 3.72
N SER A 376 -4.26 -13.07 3.72
CA SER A 376 -5.09 -14.20 3.30
C SER A 376 -6.18 -14.50 4.33
N TRP A 377 -5.89 -14.34 5.61
CA TRP A 377 -6.88 -14.44 6.66
C TRP A 377 -7.97 -13.35 6.56
N VAL A 378 -7.58 -12.09 6.27
CA VAL A 378 -8.55 -11.02 5.98
C VAL A 378 -9.46 -11.39 4.82
N TYR A 379 -8.91 -11.96 3.75
CA TYR A 379 -9.69 -12.43 2.61
C TYR A 379 -10.71 -13.50 3.04
N ASN A 380 -10.26 -14.52 3.78
CA ASN A 380 -11.15 -15.59 4.27
C ASN A 380 -12.23 -15.03 5.21
N LEU A 381 -11.87 -14.13 6.15
CA LEU A 381 -12.84 -13.46 7.02
C LEU A 381 -13.92 -12.73 6.22
N THR A 382 -13.52 -12.02 5.18
CA THR A 382 -14.41 -11.14 4.41
C THR A 382 -15.28 -11.92 3.42
N PHE A 383 -14.67 -12.81 2.62
CA PHE A 383 -15.34 -13.44 1.48
C PHE A 383 -15.84 -14.87 1.76
N GLU A 384 -15.17 -15.62 2.62
CA GLU A 384 -15.60 -16.98 2.96
C GLU A 384 -16.54 -16.98 4.19
N PHE A 385 -16.20 -16.19 5.22
CA PHE A 385 -16.96 -16.17 6.47
C PHE A 385 -17.93 -15.00 6.62
N ASN A 386 -17.91 -14.02 5.69
CA ASN A 386 -18.75 -12.81 5.73
C ASN A 386 -18.63 -12.02 7.05
N ASN A 387 -17.45 -12.04 7.68
CA ASN A 387 -17.12 -11.29 8.88
C ASN A 387 -16.43 -9.98 8.50
N PHE A 388 -17.16 -9.06 7.84
CA PHE A 388 -16.60 -7.85 7.26
C PHE A 388 -15.98 -6.92 8.31
N ASN A 389 -16.62 -6.80 9.47
CA ASN A 389 -16.12 -6.01 10.60
C ASN A 389 -14.76 -6.51 11.10
N MET A 390 -14.61 -7.83 11.30
CA MET A 390 -13.35 -8.40 11.78
C MET A 390 -12.26 -8.36 10.70
N GLY A 391 -12.63 -8.61 9.43
CA GLY A 391 -11.74 -8.41 8.29
C GLY A 391 -11.21 -6.97 8.21
N ALA A 392 -12.09 -5.99 8.43
CA ALA A 392 -11.71 -4.58 8.47
C ALA A 392 -10.78 -4.25 9.65
N VAL A 393 -11.05 -4.78 10.85
CA VAL A 393 -10.17 -4.59 12.04
C VAL A 393 -8.76 -5.12 11.77
N VAL A 394 -8.65 -6.35 11.25
CA VAL A 394 -7.33 -6.95 10.94
C VAL A 394 -6.63 -6.14 9.84
N SER A 395 -7.36 -5.69 8.81
CA SER A 395 -6.81 -4.85 7.75
C SER A 395 -6.26 -3.51 8.27
N LEU A 396 -6.94 -2.87 9.23
CA LEU A 396 -6.44 -1.66 9.87
C LEU A 396 -5.15 -1.91 10.65
N ILE A 397 -5.06 -3.04 11.36
CA ILE A 397 -3.83 -3.41 12.07
C ILE A 397 -2.68 -3.65 11.07
N ILE A 398 -2.94 -4.34 9.96
CA ILE A 398 -1.95 -4.51 8.87
C ILE A 398 -1.48 -3.15 8.36
N GLY A 399 -2.42 -2.28 8.01
CA GLY A 399 -2.12 -0.93 7.51
C GLY A 399 -1.27 -0.13 8.49
N PHE A 400 -1.57 -0.22 9.79
CA PHE A 400 -0.82 0.46 10.84
C PHE A 400 0.61 -0.11 10.99
N ILE A 401 0.78 -1.43 10.95
CA ILE A 401 2.10 -2.09 10.99
C ILE A 401 2.93 -1.64 9.78
N VAL A 402 2.37 -1.72 8.58
CA VAL A 402 3.05 -1.32 7.34
C VAL A 402 3.42 0.17 7.37
N ALA A 403 2.52 1.03 7.83
CA ALA A 403 2.77 2.46 7.96
C ALA A 403 3.92 2.77 8.94
N ILE A 404 3.96 2.09 10.10
CA ILE A 404 5.07 2.24 11.06
C ILE A 404 6.40 1.81 10.44
N VAL A 405 6.43 0.65 9.79
CA VAL A 405 7.65 0.13 9.15
C VAL A 405 8.12 1.10 8.06
N ALA A 406 7.20 1.55 7.19
CA ALA A 406 7.50 2.53 6.15
C ALA A 406 8.03 3.84 6.73
N PHE A 407 7.42 4.36 7.81
CA PHE A 407 7.86 5.58 8.48
C PHE A 407 9.27 5.46 9.09
N ILE A 408 9.58 4.32 9.73
CA ILE A 408 10.91 4.06 10.30
C ILE A 408 11.96 3.99 9.19
N GLN A 409 11.64 3.30 8.10
CA GLN A 409 12.53 3.17 6.94
C GLN A 409 12.80 4.53 6.29
N PHE A 410 11.74 5.31 6.06
CA PHE A 410 11.81 6.63 5.48
C PHE A 410 12.73 7.57 6.27
N ARG A 411 12.62 7.56 7.61
CA ARG A 411 13.51 8.33 8.50
C ARG A 411 14.98 7.90 8.47
N ARG A 412 15.27 6.66 8.06
CA ARG A 412 16.64 6.12 8.00
C ARG A 412 17.30 6.30 6.64
N THR A 413 16.54 6.65 5.60
CA THR A 413 17.05 6.85 4.24
C THR A 413 17.69 8.24 4.15
N SER A 414 18.90 8.34 3.57
CA SER A 414 19.72 9.55 3.49
C SER A 414 19.06 10.72 2.73
N THR A 415 18.08 10.45 1.89
CA THR A 415 17.31 11.45 1.14
C THR A 415 16.71 12.55 2.03
N PHE A 416 16.51 12.31 3.33
CA PHE A 416 16.03 13.31 4.30
C PHE A 416 17.17 14.09 4.99
N LYS A 417 18.43 13.64 4.88
CA LYS A 417 19.54 14.37 5.49
C LYS A 417 20.04 15.50 4.60
N ASP A 418 19.82 15.39 3.29
CA ASP A 418 20.33 16.37 2.31
C ASP A 418 19.37 17.55 2.09
N GLU A 419 18.06 17.42 2.40
CA GLU A 419 17.11 18.54 2.29
C GLU A 419 17.00 19.42 3.55
N GLY A 420 17.61 19.04 4.66
CA GLY A 420 17.67 19.82 5.91
C GLY A 420 18.80 20.84 5.99
N GLY A 421 19.56 21.01 4.93
CA GLY A 421 20.72 21.89 4.82
C GLY A 421 20.60 23.01 3.79
N LEU A 422 19.41 23.69 3.71
CA LEU A 422 19.24 24.98 3.03
C LEU A 422 18.66 25.99 3.99
#